data_3416990aebf619877100d86c224353b3
#
_entry.id   3416990aebf619877100d86c224353b3
#
_cell.length_a   1.000
_cell.length_b   1.000
_cell.length_c   1.000
_cell.angle_alpha   90.00
_cell.angle_beta   90.00
_cell.angle_gamma   90.00
#
_symmetry.space_group_name_H-M   'P 1'
#
loop_
_entity.id
_entity.type
_entity.pdbx_description
1 polymer ?
#
loop_
_entity_poly.entity_id
_entity_poly.type
_entity_poly.pdbx_seq_one_letter_code
_entity_poly.pdbx_strand_id
1 'polypeptide(L)'
;VKKSNDGFYSNLDIDHVHGYIPDEIDPLSSANFSTQKVSGIIGGKKVTSESYQPDFKELAERNDCRMDSDCINSLPLYIALDYNANINTLVVGQGYPRDGMECLNVIKSFYAKNERKLRDVIADFSDYYAPKRAINRDVTYFYDSTAKQGASYASTNERFYMTVIEELEKRGWNVTAIDMGAPEKHEVKHKIINDGLAHLSSPAIRINQINNPDLIIAMQLCEVQISYKGFHKDKSGEKKPESEDTLPLQQRTDFTDAFDTLYLGYKLFRCSGGWMVMPSGR
;
A
#
# COMPACT_ATOMS: atom_id res chain seq x y z
N VAL A 1 -34.23 24.92 -0.47
CA VAL A 1 -33.00 24.31 0.11
C VAL A 1 -32.63 23.09 -0.71
N LYS A 2 -33.52 22.09 -0.94
CA LYS A 2 -33.16 20.90 -1.77
C LYS A 2 -32.82 21.26 -3.24
N LYS A 3 -33.53 22.23 -3.83
CA LYS A 3 -33.23 22.69 -5.18
C LYS A 3 -31.89 23.41 -5.32
N SER A 4 -31.42 24.06 -4.27
CA SER A 4 -30.13 24.72 -4.31
C SER A 4 -28.94 23.75 -4.29
N ASN A 5 -29.09 22.61 -3.61
CA ASN A 5 -28.02 21.61 -3.56
C ASN A 5 -27.83 20.88 -4.90
N ASP A 6 -28.94 20.45 -5.52
CA ASP A 6 -28.89 19.78 -6.83
C ASP A 6 -28.39 20.72 -7.94
N GLY A 7 -28.75 21.99 -7.88
CA GLY A 7 -28.29 23.01 -8.82
C GLY A 7 -26.84 23.41 -8.61
N PHE A 8 -26.34 23.32 -7.37
CA PHE A 8 -24.99 23.67 -7.05
C PHE A 8 -23.99 22.66 -7.66
N TYR A 9 -24.23 21.38 -7.47
CA TYR A 9 -23.34 20.34 -8.01
C TYR A 9 -23.32 20.26 -9.54
N SER A 10 -24.41 20.63 -10.21
CA SER A 10 -24.47 20.58 -11.67
C SER A 10 -23.70 21.69 -12.38
N ASN A 11 -23.35 22.76 -11.67
CA ASN A 11 -22.68 23.93 -12.25
C ASN A 11 -21.26 24.14 -11.75
N LEU A 12 -20.75 23.24 -10.91
CA LEU A 12 -19.38 23.35 -10.41
C LEU A 12 -18.39 22.81 -11.42
N ASP A 13 -17.43 23.65 -11.70
CA ASP A 13 -16.15 23.30 -12.30
C ASP A 13 -15.32 22.48 -11.29
N ILE A 14 -14.38 21.72 -11.82
CA ILE A 14 -13.47 20.90 -11.00
C ILE A 14 -12.76 21.74 -9.94
N ASP A 15 -12.42 22.97 -10.28
CA ASP A 15 -11.70 23.88 -9.38
C ASP A 15 -12.54 24.32 -8.17
N HIS A 16 -13.87 24.22 -8.27
CA HIS A 16 -14.79 24.56 -7.17
C HIS A 16 -15.14 23.36 -6.28
N VAL A 17 -14.76 22.15 -6.68
CA VAL A 17 -15.04 20.92 -5.90
C VAL A 17 -14.34 20.95 -4.56
N HIS A 18 -13.19 21.61 -4.50
CA HIS A 18 -12.41 21.74 -3.28
C HIS A 18 -13.21 22.33 -2.10
N GLY A 19 -14.02 23.35 -2.34
CA GLY A 19 -14.89 23.93 -1.31
C GLY A 19 -16.07 23.05 -0.88
N TYR A 20 -16.23 21.89 -1.50
CA TYR A 20 -17.31 20.92 -1.22
C TYR A 20 -16.83 19.63 -0.57
N ILE A 21 -15.55 19.44 -0.49
CA ILE A 21 -14.98 18.32 0.26
C ILE A 21 -15.30 18.56 1.72
N PRO A 22 -15.98 17.62 2.41
CA PRO A 22 -16.25 17.78 3.85
C PRO A 22 -14.99 18.09 4.61
N ASP A 23 -15.09 18.92 5.66
CA ASP A 23 -13.96 19.31 6.53
C ASP A 23 -13.18 18.10 7.05
N GLU A 24 -13.80 16.93 7.11
CA GLU A 24 -13.17 15.66 7.46
C GLU A 24 -12.19 15.15 6.39
N ILE A 25 -12.35 15.58 5.14
CA ILE A 25 -11.46 15.26 4.01
C ILE A 25 -10.55 16.44 3.68
N ASP A 26 -11.06 17.66 3.80
CA ASP A 26 -10.32 18.90 3.52
C ASP A 26 -9.13 19.13 4.46
N PRO A 27 -9.17 18.77 5.76
CA PRO A 27 -7.99 18.83 6.62
C PRO A 27 -6.85 17.90 6.21
N LEU A 28 -7.01 17.12 5.15
CA LEU A 28 -5.89 16.32 4.62
C LEU A 28 -4.69 17.16 4.20
N SER A 29 -4.85 18.40 4.12
CA SER A 29 -3.90 19.49 4.18
C SER A 29 -4.35 20.65 3.32
N SER A 30 -4.69 21.71 3.92
CA SER A 30 -4.95 22.97 3.25
C SER A 30 -3.81 23.42 2.32
N ALA A 31 -2.58 22.95 2.56
CA ALA A 31 -1.42 23.29 1.74
C ALA A 31 -1.26 22.43 0.47
N ASN A 32 -1.82 21.23 0.46
CA ASN A 32 -1.56 20.25 -0.60
C ASN A 32 -2.76 19.97 -1.51
N PHE A 33 -3.95 20.40 -1.12
CA PHE A 33 -5.16 20.19 -1.90
C PHE A 33 -5.31 21.12 -3.11
N SER A 34 -4.62 22.23 -3.13
CA SER A 34 -4.73 23.25 -4.17
C SER A 34 -4.29 22.82 -5.57
N THR A 35 -3.62 21.66 -5.67
CA THR A 35 -3.08 21.15 -6.95
C THR A 35 -3.68 19.81 -7.39
N GLN A 36 -4.67 19.30 -6.65
CA GLN A 36 -5.16 17.96 -6.90
C GLN A 36 -6.46 17.89 -7.68
N LYS A 37 -6.52 16.92 -8.58
CA LYS A 37 -7.76 16.51 -9.23
C LYS A 37 -8.55 15.61 -8.30
N VAL A 38 -9.64 16.06 -7.76
CA VAL A 38 -10.54 15.24 -6.93
C VAL A 38 -11.37 14.32 -7.80
N SER A 39 -11.61 13.07 -7.34
CA SER A 39 -12.45 12.09 -8.03
C SER A 39 -13.77 11.89 -7.34
N GLY A 40 -14.84 11.86 -8.10
CA GLY A 40 -16.19 11.66 -7.60
C GLY A 40 -17.22 11.66 -8.73
N ILE A 41 -18.48 11.68 -8.37
CA ILE A 41 -19.58 11.89 -9.33
C ILE A 41 -20.25 13.22 -9.00
N ILE A 42 -20.04 14.22 -9.85
CA ILE A 42 -20.62 15.55 -9.72
C ILE A 42 -21.47 15.78 -10.96
N GLY A 43 -22.77 16.04 -10.75
CA GLY A 43 -23.70 16.26 -11.86
C GLY A 43 -23.70 15.12 -12.90
N GLY A 44 -23.48 13.86 -12.47
CA GLY A 44 -23.39 12.70 -13.35
C GLY A 44 -22.05 12.51 -14.06
N LYS A 45 -21.06 13.40 -13.83
CA LYS A 45 -19.70 13.26 -14.37
C LYS A 45 -18.75 12.71 -13.32
N LYS A 46 -17.93 11.74 -13.72
CA LYS A 46 -16.85 11.23 -12.89
C LYS A 46 -15.75 12.29 -12.82
N VAL A 47 -15.38 12.67 -11.61
CA VAL A 47 -14.24 13.52 -11.31
C VAL A 47 -13.23 12.69 -10.57
N THR A 48 -11.95 12.78 -10.88
CA THR A 48 -10.91 11.94 -10.30
C THR A 48 -9.89 12.74 -9.51
N SER A 49 -9.40 12.17 -8.42
CA SER A 49 -8.30 12.66 -7.60
C SER A 49 -7.24 11.58 -7.46
N GLU A 50 -6.02 11.98 -7.31
CA GLU A 50 -4.91 11.09 -7.05
C GLU A 50 -4.94 10.57 -5.60
N SER A 51 -4.62 9.30 -5.42
CA SER A 51 -4.67 8.66 -4.10
C SER A 51 -3.47 9.01 -3.23
N TYR A 52 -2.32 9.28 -3.83
CA TYR A 52 -1.07 9.56 -3.13
C TYR A 52 -0.56 10.95 -3.48
N GLN A 53 -0.31 11.72 -2.44
CA GLN A 53 -0.12 13.14 -2.54
C GLN A 53 1.11 13.68 -1.83
N PRO A 54 1.44 14.93 -2.05
CA PRO A 54 1.07 15.88 -3.11
C PRO A 54 1.62 15.38 -4.45
N ASP A 55 2.07 16.09 -5.38
CA ASP A 55 2.71 15.50 -6.56
C ASP A 55 3.72 14.40 -6.15
N PHE A 56 3.37 13.12 -6.39
CA PHE A 56 4.22 12.00 -5.97
C PHE A 56 5.62 12.07 -6.61
N LYS A 57 5.75 12.73 -7.75
CA LYS A 57 7.05 12.93 -8.40
C LYS A 57 7.99 13.75 -7.55
N GLU A 58 7.52 14.88 -7.00
CA GLU A 58 8.31 15.67 -6.05
C GLU A 58 8.56 14.89 -4.75
N LEU A 59 7.52 14.18 -4.28
CA LEU A 59 7.65 13.35 -3.08
C LEU A 59 8.61 12.19 -3.30
N ALA A 60 8.64 11.57 -4.48
CA ALA A 60 9.56 10.50 -4.79
C ALA A 60 11.01 10.96 -4.71
N GLU A 61 11.34 12.16 -5.18
CA GLU A 61 12.68 12.73 -5.05
C GLU A 61 13.06 12.94 -3.58
N ARG A 62 12.18 13.53 -2.79
CA ARG A 62 12.38 13.78 -1.36
C ARG A 62 12.41 12.50 -0.52
N ASN A 63 11.58 11.54 -0.90
CA ASN A 63 11.41 10.28 -0.18
C ASN A 63 12.28 9.15 -0.74
N ASP A 64 13.19 9.44 -1.64
CA ASP A 64 14.12 8.43 -2.14
C ASP A 64 14.98 7.88 -1.00
N CYS A 65 14.92 6.57 -0.82
CA CYS A 65 15.74 5.88 0.17
C CYS A 65 16.98 5.23 -0.45
N ARG A 66 17.47 5.75 -1.57
CA ARG A 66 18.75 5.31 -2.13
C ARG A 66 19.83 5.38 -1.08
N MET A 67 20.35 4.23 -0.78
CA MET A 67 21.52 4.03 0.06
C MET A 67 22.55 3.30 -0.78
N ASP A 68 23.79 3.29 -0.36
CA ASP A 68 24.83 2.50 -0.99
C ASP A 68 24.48 1.00 -1.04
N SER A 69 23.60 0.58 -0.11
CA SER A 69 22.93 -0.73 -0.13
C SER A 69 21.41 -0.54 0.02
N ASP A 70 20.62 -1.28 -0.73
CA ASP A 70 19.16 -1.28 -0.66
C ASP A 70 18.62 -1.94 0.62
N CYS A 71 19.48 -2.55 1.40
CA CYS A 71 19.11 -3.30 2.59
C CYS A 71 20.23 -3.27 3.63
N ILE A 72 19.89 -2.95 4.87
CA ILE A 72 20.78 -3.07 6.02
C ILE A 72 20.68 -4.51 6.55
N ASN A 73 21.72 -5.30 6.32
CA ASN A 73 21.69 -6.75 6.58
C ASN A 73 21.41 -7.15 8.03
N SER A 74 21.81 -6.34 9.00
CA SER A 74 21.59 -6.61 10.43
C SER A 74 20.17 -6.30 10.93
N LEU A 75 19.38 -5.55 10.19
CA LEU A 75 18.02 -5.18 10.59
C LEU A 75 16.98 -6.22 10.10
N PRO A 76 15.85 -6.41 10.81
CA PRO A 76 14.76 -7.26 10.35
C PRO A 76 14.11 -6.71 9.08
N LEU A 77 13.40 -7.57 8.35
CA LEU A 77 12.53 -7.17 7.25
C LEU A 77 11.09 -7.09 7.70
N TYR A 78 10.36 -6.16 7.11
CA TYR A 78 8.90 -6.04 7.22
C TYR A 78 8.32 -6.29 5.85
N ILE A 79 7.28 -7.13 5.75
CA ILE A 79 6.64 -7.45 4.50
C ILE A 79 5.12 -7.39 4.62
N ALA A 80 4.48 -7.06 3.51
CA ALA A 80 3.06 -7.27 3.30
C ALA A 80 2.80 -7.70 1.86
N LEU A 81 1.70 -8.40 1.65
CA LEU A 81 1.30 -8.91 0.35
C LEU A 81 -0.14 -8.50 0.04
N ASP A 82 -0.44 -8.40 -1.25
CA ASP A 82 -1.81 -8.44 -1.76
C ASP A 82 -2.01 -9.70 -2.61
N TYR A 83 -3.20 -10.29 -2.50
CA TYR A 83 -3.53 -11.62 -3.03
C TYR A 83 -4.61 -11.50 -4.07
N ASN A 84 -4.24 -11.67 -5.33
CA ASN A 84 -5.19 -11.64 -6.41
C ASN A 84 -5.05 -12.88 -7.32
N ALA A 85 -6.09 -13.23 -8.03
CA ALA A 85 -6.09 -14.42 -8.91
C ALA A 85 -5.04 -14.30 -10.03
N ASN A 86 -4.83 -13.09 -10.54
CA ASN A 86 -3.98 -12.83 -11.70
C ASN A 86 -2.58 -12.33 -11.33
N ILE A 87 -2.42 -11.78 -10.14
CA ILE A 87 -1.16 -11.25 -9.66
C ILE A 87 -1.11 -11.35 -8.13
N ASN A 88 0.06 -11.69 -7.61
CA ASN A 88 0.36 -11.55 -6.19
C ASN A 88 1.53 -10.59 -6.06
N THR A 89 1.39 -9.60 -5.20
CA THR A 89 2.40 -8.57 -4.98
C THR A 89 2.95 -8.65 -3.57
N LEU A 90 4.23 -8.33 -3.39
CA LEU A 90 4.92 -8.31 -2.12
C LEU A 90 5.76 -7.04 -2.03
N VAL A 91 5.60 -6.29 -0.96
CA VAL A 91 6.38 -5.09 -0.67
C VAL A 91 7.22 -5.31 0.57
N VAL A 92 8.49 -4.92 0.50
CA VAL A 92 9.50 -5.12 1.55
C VAL A 92 9.96 -3.77 2.08
N GLY A 93 9.96 -3.64 3.40
CA GLY A 93 10.46 -2.46 4.09
C GLY A 93 11.44 -2.79 5.21
N GLN A 94 12.18 -1.78 5.61
CA GLN A 94 12.99 -1.77 6.84
C GLN A 94 12.75 -0.49 7.63
N GLY A 95 12.70 -0.62 8.96
CA GLY A 95 12.56 0.52 9.88
C GLY A 95 13.92 0.93 10.40
N TYR A 96 14.33 2.15 10.11
CA TYR A 96 15.49 2.79 10.71
C TYR A 96 15.40 4.32 10.57
N PRO A 97 15.93 5.07 11.56
CA PRO A 97 15.82 6.53 11.54
C PRO A 97 16.69 7.13 10.41
N ARG A 98 16.18 8.23 9.84
CA ARG A 98 16.90 9.07 8.91
C ARG A 98 16.69 10.53 9.31
N ASP A 99 17.77 11.30 9.36
CA ASP A 99 17.73 12.73 9.71
C ASP A 99 16.96 13.03 11.02
N GLY A 100 17.07 12.11 12.01
CA GLY A 100 16.41 12.22 13.31
C GLY A 100 14.94 11.80 13.33
N MET A 101 14.39 11.35 12.21
CA MET A 101 13.01 10.87 12.09
C MET A 101 12.98 9.36 11.86
N GLU A 102 12.09 8.66 12.58
CA GLU A 102 11.83 7.25 12.30
C GLU A 102 11.23 7.11 10.89
N CYS A 103 11.78 6.20 10.11
CA CYS A 103 11.36 5.96 8.73
C CYS A 103 11.01 4.50 8.49
N LEU A 104 9.97 4.27 7.70
CA LEU A 104 9.82 3.02 6.96
C LEU A 104 10.46 3.21 5.58
N ASN A 105 11.55 2.49 5.34
CA ASN A 105 12.25 2.50 4.07
C ASN A 105 11.76 1.31 3.23
N VAL A 106 11.00 1.58 2.18
CA VAL A 106 10.52 0.57 1.24
C VAL A 106 11.65 0.24 0.28
N ILE A 107 12.30 -0.90 0.51
CA ILE A 107 13.58 -1.23 -0.12
C ILE A 107 13.42 -2.00 -1.42
N LYS A 108 12.36 -2.81 -1.56
CA LYS A 108 12.09 -3.56 -2.78
C LYS A 108 10.66 -4.07 -2.83
N SER A 109 10.16 -4.23 -4.05
CA SER A 109 8.91 -4.93 -4.32
C SER A 109 9.11 -6.10 -5.28
N PHE A 110 8.23 -7.11 -5.16
CA PHE A 110 8.21 -8.31 -5.98
C PHE A 110 6.78 -8.60 -6.43
N TYR A 111 6.64 -9.30 -7.55
CA TYR A 111 5.35 -9.81 -7.99
C TYR A 111 5.47 -11.14 -8.72
N ALA A 112 4.39 -11.89 -8.70
CA ALA A 112 4.21 -13.06 -9.53
C ALA A 112 2.86 -12.95 -10.24
N LYS A 113 2.83 -13.05 -11.56
CA LYS A 113 1.62 -12.91 -12.37
C LYS A 113 1.43 -14.07 -13.34
N ASN A 114 0.22 -14.21 -13.86
CA ASN A 114 -0.19 -15.23 -14.82
C ASN A 114 -0.04 -16.66 -14.26
N GLU A 115 0.87 -17.46 -14.82
CA GLU A 115 1.12 -18.83 -14.38
C GLU A 115 1.85 -18.93 -13.04
N ARG A 116 2.64 -17.91 -12.70
CA ARG A 116 3.34 -17.81 -11.42
C ARG A 116 2.38 -17.41 -10.31
N LYS A 117 2.56 -17.98 -9.13
CA LYS A 117 1.61 -17.90 -8.02
C LYS A 117 2.26 -17.33 -6.76
N LEU A 118 1.50 -17.30 -5.67
CA LEU A 118 1.93 -16.80 -4.36
C LEU A 118 3.26 -17.41 -3.88
N ARG A 119 3.45 -18.73 -4.06
CA ARG A 119 4.70 -19.41 -3.67
C ARG A 119 5.92 -18.90 -4.46
N ASP A 120 5.71 -18.46 -5.70
CA ASP A 120 6.80 -17.96 -6.55
C ASP A 120 7.27 -16.58 -6.13
N VAL A 121 6.36 -15.67 -5.73
CA VAL A 121 6.77 -14.36 -5.23
C VAL A 121 7.55 -14.48 -3.91
N ILE A 122 7.18 -15.45 -3.06
CA ILE A 122 7.91 -15.72 -1.82
C ILE A 122 9.29 -16.35 -2.13
N ALA A 123 9.37 -17.17 -3.18
CA ALA A 123 10.64 -17.72 -3.64
C ALA A 123 11.58 -16.59 -4.11
N ASP A 124 11.11 -15.72 -5.00
CA ASP A 124 11.89 -14.58 -5.51
C ASP A 124 12.39 -13.68 -4.38
N PHE A 125 11.52 -13.37 -3.41
CA PHE A 125 11.90 -12.63 -2.21
C PHE A 125 13.01 -13.35 -1.43
N SER A 126 12.85 -14.63 -1.18
CA SER A 126 13.78 -15.41 -0.36
C SER A 126 15.13 -15.61 -1.04
N ASP A 127 15.14 -15.76 -2.37
CA ASP A 127 16.35 -15.92 -3.16
C ASP A 127 17.13 -14.60 -3.26
N TYR A 128 16.42 -13.49 -3.48
CA TYR A 128 17.02 -12.15 -3.49
C TYR A 128 17.70 -11.81 -2.16
N TYR A 129 17.01 -12.08 -1.04
CA TYR A 129 17.54 -11.79 0.30
C TYR A 129 18.32 -12.96 0.94
N ALA A 130 18.75 -13.95 0.17
CA ALA A 130 19.55 -15.05 0.70
C ALA A 130 20.83 -14.60 1.42
N PRO A 131 21.62 -13.62 0.92
CA PRO A 131 22.79 -13.11 1.63
C PRO A 131 22.42 -12.43 2.95
N LYS A 132 21.35 -11.66 2.98
CA LYS A 132 20.85 -11.01 4.20
C LYS A 132 20.36 -12.03 5.21
N ARG A 133 19.66 -13.07 4.78
CA ARG A 133 19.14 -14.14 5.63
C ARG A 133 20.27 -14.88 6.37
N ALA A 134 21.46 -14.94 5.81
CA ALA A 134 22.63 -15.50 6.49
C ALA A 134 23.06 -14.69 7.73
N ILE A 135 22.71 -13.39 7.79
CA ILE A 135 23.07 -12.47 8.87
C ILE A 135 21.90 -12.28 9.84
N ASN A 136 20.72 -11.98 9.31
CA ASN A 136 19.49 -11.80 10.08
C ASN A 136 18.31 -12.45 9.33
N ARG A 137 17.60 -13.35 10.00
CA ARG A 137 16.49 -14.15 9.45
C ARG A 137 15.12 -13.61 9.81
N ASP A 138 15.04 -12.52 10.56
CA ASP A 138 13.79 -12.06 11.13
C ASP A 138 12.96 -11.31 10.08
N VAL A 139 11.74 -11.78 9.88
CA VAL A 139 10.73 -11.19 9.00
C VAL A 139 9.46 -10.98 9.80
N THR A 140 8.96 -9.75 9.80
CA THR A 140 7.61 -9.47 10.29
C THR A 140 6.67 -9.36 9.10
N TYR A 141 5.65 -10.18 9.08
CA TYR A 141 4.64 -10.25 8.03
C TYR A 141 3.33 -9.64 8.52
N PHE A 142 2.93 -8.51 7.95
CA PHE A 142 1.65 -7.87 8.22
C PHE A 142 0.60 -8.36 7.21
N TYR A 143 -0.58 -8.73 7.72
CA TYR A 143 -1.70 -9.14 6.88
C TYR A 143 -3.04 -8.72 7.48
N ASP A 144 -4.02 -8.51 6.64
CA ASP A 144 -5.38 -8.18 7.01
C ASP A 144 -6.33 -9.39 6.89
N SER A 145 -7.62 -9.14 7.09
CA SER A 145 -8.65 -10.18 7.02
C SER A 145 -8.77 -10.84 5.63
N THR A 146 -8.27 -10.22 4.54
CA THR A 146 -8.34 -10.79 3.19
C THR A 146 -7.41 -12.01 3.07
N ALA A 147 -6.27 -11.98 3.75
CA ALA A 147 -5.33 -13.09 3.80
C ALA A 147 -5.89 -14.35 4.47
N LYS A 148 -6.96 -14.21 5.25
CA LYS A 148 -7.67 -15.35 5.90
C LYS A 148 -8.62 -16.06 4.95
N GLN A 149 -8.87 -15.50 3.78
CA GLN A 149 -9.65 -16.15 2.75
C GLN A 149 -8.81 -17.27 2.11
N GLY A 150 -9.45 -18.36 1.78
CA GLY A 150 -8.83 -19.43 0.99
C GLY A 150 -8.91 -19.11 -0.49
N ALA A 151 -7.97 -19.63 -1.27
CA ALA A 151 -8.11 -19.63 -2.72
C ALA A 151 -9.36 -20.44 -3.10
N SER A 152 -10.31 -19.81 -3.76
CA SER A 152 -11.57 -20.45 -4.19
C SER A 152 -11.34 -21.67 -5.12
N TYR A 153 -10.11 -21.87 -5.56
CA TYR A 153 -9.68 -22.91 -6.49
C TYR A 153 -8.87 -24.03 -5.82
N ALA A 154 -8.55 -23.90 -4.54
CA ALA A 154 -7.82 -24.93 -3.84
C ALA A 154 -8.81 -25.98 -3.32
N SER A 155 -8.60 -27.24 -3.68
CA SER A 155 -9.25 -28.40 -3.08
C SER A 155 -8.87 -28.58 -1.59
N THR A 156 -7.99 -27.72 -1.08
CA THR A 156 -7.50 -27.65 0.30
C THR A 156 -7.91 -26.31 0.90
N ASN A 157 -8.30 -26.30 2.17
CA ASN A 157 -8.61 -25.10 2.95
C ASN A 157 -7.37 -24.22 3.24
N GLU A 158 -6.41 -24.17 2.31
CA GLU A 158 -5.22 -23.34 2.45
C GLU A 158 -5.59 -21.86 2.43
N ARG A 159 -5.29 -21.17 3.51
CA ARG A 159 -5.44 -19.73 3.62
C ARG A 159 -4.16 -19.04 3.17
N PHE A 160 -4.27 -17.91 2.51
CA PHE A 160 -3.11 -17.20 1.97
C PHE A 160 -2.03 -16.92 3.01
N TYR A 161 -2.41 -16.44 4.21
CA TYR A 161 -1.44 -16.14 5.25
C TYR A 161 -0.67 -17.38 5.72
N MET A 162 -1.32 -18.55 5.79
CA MET A 162 -0.65 -19.81 6.17
C MET A 162 0.38 -20.20 5.12
N THR A 163 0.01 -20.13 3.84
CA THR A 163 0.93 -20.40 2.73
C THR A 163 2.15 -19.50 2.77
N VAL A 164 1.97 -18.21 3.10
CA VAL A 164 3.09 -17.25 3.23
C VAL A 164 4.02 -17.66 4.36
N ILE A 165 3.48 -17.95 5.55
CA ILE A 165 4.26 -18.35 6.72
C ILE A 165 5.02 -19.65 6.42
N GLU A 166 4.34 -20.69 5.96
CA GLU A 166 4.94 -21.99 5.66
C GLU A 166 6.08 -21.89 4.63
N GLU A 167 5.88 -21.14 3.54
CA GLU A 167 6.92 -20.98 2.51
C GLU A 167 8.12 -20.17 3.00
N LEU A 168 7.89 -19.15 3.82
CA LEU A 168 8.98 -18.38 4.42
C LEU A 168 9.79 -19.24 5.41
N GLU A 169 9.12 -19.94 6.33
CA GLU A 169 9.75 -20.81 7.32
C GLU A 169 10.53 -21.96 6.64
N LYS A 170 9.94 -22.60 5.64
CA LYS A 170 10.59 -23.62 4.82
C LYS A 170 11.87 -23.13 4.16
N ARG A 171 11.95 -21.84 3.83
CA ARG A 171 13.13 -21.19 3.26
C ARG A 171 14.09 -20.62 4.31
N GLY A 172 13.82 -20.87 5.58
CA GLY A 172 14.71 -20.57 6.72
C GLY A 172 14.56 -19.16 7.29
N TRP A 173 13.42 -18.50 7.08
CA TRP A 173 13.09 -17.25 7.76
C TRP A 173 12.46 -17.51 9.14
N ASN A 174 12.71 -16.61 10.10
CA ASN A 174 11.99 -16.53 11.36
C ASN A 174 10.81 -15.58 11.18
N VAL A 175 9.60 -16.10 11.13
CA VAL A 175 8.41 -15.30 10.77
C VAL A 175 7.65 -14.89 12.01
N THR A 176 7.45 -13.57 12.18
CA THR A 176 6.46 -13.01 13.09
C THR A 176 5.28 -12.52 12.27
N ALA A 177 4.18 -13.26 12.30
CA ALA A 177 2.98 -12.89 11.56
C ALA A 177 2.05 -12.04 12.43
N ILE A 178 1.62 -10.89 11.92
CA ILE A 178 0.76 -9.94 12.62
C ILE A 178 -0.54 -9.76 11.85
N ASP A 179 -1.63 -10.21 12.48
CA ASP A 179 -2.99 -10.01 12.00
C ASP A 179 -3.47 -8.60 12.34
N MET A 180 -3.67 -7.79 11.33
CA MET A 180 -4.15 -6.42 11.50
C MET A 180 -5.67 -6.32 11.64
N GLY A 181 -6.39 -7.44 11.46
CA GLY A 181 -7.85 -7.48 11.50
C GLY A 181 -8.50 -6.93 10.23
N ALA A 182 -9.63 -6.25 10.41
CA ALA A 182 -10.30 -5.59 9.29
C ALA A 182 -9.50 -4.37 8.83
N PRO A 183 -9.39 -4.15 7.51
CA PRO A 183 -8.67 -2.98 7.00
C PRO A 183 -9.38 -1.68 7.43
N GLU A 184 -8.58 -0.66 7.71
CA GLU A 184 -9.08 0.69 7.99
C GLU A 184 -9.86 1.27 6.80
N LYS A 185 -10.74 2.21 7.09
CA LYS A 185 -11.46 2.95 6.04
C LYS A 185 -10.48 3.66 5.11
N HIS A 186 -10.81 3.69 3.82
CA HIS A 186 -9.92 4.27 2.81
C HIS A 186 -9.52 5.73 3.09
N GLU A 187 -10.42 6.58 3.56
CA GLU A 187 -10.11 7.97 3.89
C GLU A 187 -9.11 8.08 5.05
N VAL A 188 -9.22 7.20 6.05
CA VAL A 188 -8.28 7.14 7.18
C VAL A 188 -6.90 6.69 6.69
N LYS A 189 -6.86 5.62 5.89
CA LYS A 189 -5.61 5.14 5.26
C LYS A 189 -4.97 6.22 4.41
N HIS A 190 -5.74 6.88 3.56
CA HIS A 190 -5.29 7.95 2.69
C HIS A 190 -4.60 9.07 3.48
N LYS A 191 -5.25 9.57 4.54
CA LYS A 191 -4.65 10.58 5.41
C LYS A 191 -3.33 10.10 6.03
N ILE A 192 -3.35 8.95 6.68
CA ILE A 192 -2.18 8.42 7.41
C ILE A 192 -0.98 8.23 6.48
N ILE A 193 -1.21 7.70 5.28
CA ILE A 193 -0.15 7.42 4.31
C ILE A 193 0.40 8.72 3.73
N ASN A 194 -0.46 9.66 3.36
CA ASN A 194 -0.01 10.93 2.81
C ASN A 194 0.72 11.79 3.84
N ASP A 195 0.32 11.78 5.10
CA ASP A 195 1.09 12.40 6.19
C ASP A 195 2.50 11.76 6.32
N GLY A 196 2.61 10.44 6.14
CA GLY A 196 3.89 9.73 6.12
C GLY A 196 4.76 10.11 4.91
N LEU A 197 4.18 10.18 3.71
CA LEU A 197 4.87 10.60 2.49
C LEU A 197 5.33 12.08 2.56
N ALA A 198 4.51 12.93 3.15
CA ALA A 198 4.84 14.35 3.35
C ALA A 198 5.80 14.60 4.52
N HIS A 199 6.20 13.56 5.27
CA HIS A 199 7.02 13.63 6.48
C HIS A 199 6.38 14.48 7.59
N LEU A 200 5.04 14.56 7.62
CA LEU A 200 4.27 15.23 8.64
C LEU A 200 3.96 14.33 9.85
N SER A 201 4.19 13.03 9.72
CA SER A 201 3.99 12.08 10.79
C SER A 201 5.10 11.02 10.83
N SER A 202 5.33 10.45 12.02
CA SER A 202 6.23 9.30 12.19
C SER A 202 5.43 7.99 12.09
N PRO A 203 5.98 6.96 11.43
CA PRO A 203 7.20 6.97 10.64
C PRO A 203 7.04 7.72 9.32
N ALA A 204 8.09 8.39 8.87
CA ALA A 204 8.14 8.92 7.52
C ALA A 204 8.30 7.78 6.51
N ILE A 205 7.82 7.98 5.29
CA ILE A 205 7.96 6.98 4.22
C ILE A 205 9.12 7.37 3.31
N ARG A 206 9.97 6.41 2.99
CA ARG A 206 11.03 6.54 1.99
C ARG A 206 10.98 5.33 1.06
N ILE A 207 11.20 5.52 -0.23
CA ILE A 207 11.06 4.47 -1.25
C ILE A 207 12.33 4.41 -2.09
N ASN A 208 12.92 3.22 -2.21
CA ASN A 208 14.01 2.98 -3.14
C ASN A 208 13.46 2.96 -4.57
N GLN A 209 13.74 4.01 -5.35
CA GLN A 209 13.19 4.19 -6.68
C GLN A 209 13.66 3.13 -7.67
N ILE A 210 14.89 2.65 -7.53
CA ILE A 210 15.48 1.68 -8.46
C ILE A 210 14.83 0.31 -8.30
N ASN A 211 14.53 -0.08 -7.07
CA ASN A 211 14.00 -1.39 -6.74
C ASN A 211 12.47 -1.47 -6.69
N ASN A 212 11.78 -0.34 -6.87
CA ASN A 212 10.31 -0.25 -6.79
C ASN A 212 9.67 0.50 -7.98
N PRO A 213 10.12 0.30 -9.24
CA PRO A 213 9.59 1.09 -10.36
C PRO A 213 8.09 0.85 -10.58
N ASP A 214 7.63 -0.39 -10.55
CA ASP A 214 6.22 -0.72 -10.75
C ASP A 214 5.33 -0.24 -9.60
N LEU A 215 5.79 -0.33 -8.34
CA LEU A 215 5.09 0.24 -7.19
C LEU A 215 4.92 1.75 -7.33
N ILE A 216 5.97 2.47 -7.74
CA ILE A 216 5.92 3.93 -7.93
C ILE A 216 4.91 4.29 -9.01
N ILE A 217 4.93 3.60 -10.16
CA ILE A 217 3.96 3.81 -11.23
C ILE A 217 2.53 3.52 -10.72
N ALA A 218 2.34 2.42 -10.01
CA ALA A 218 1.04 2.08 -9.42
C ALA A 218 0.54 3.16 -8.46
N MET A 219 1.41 3.74 -7.63
CA MET A 219 1.07 4.84 -6.72
C MET A 219 0.72 6.12 -7.49
N GLN A 220 1.47 6.47 -8.54
CA GLN A 220 1.23 7.65 -9.37
C GLN A 220 -0.09 7.58 -10.13
N LEU A 221 -0.52 6.37 -10.51
CA LEU A 221 -1.72 6.15 -11.31
C LEU A 221 -2.93 5.72 -10.47
N CYS A 222 -2.75 5.56 -9.16
CA CYS A 222 -3.84 5.16 -8.27
C CYS A 222 -4.78 6.34 -8.03
N GLU A 223 -5.96 6.24 -8.61
CA GLU A 223 -7.02 7.23 -8.44
C GLU A 223 -7.92 6.89 -7.27
N VAL A 224 -8.61 7.91 -6.74
CA VAL A 224 -9.70 7.73 -5.77
C VAL A 224 -11.04 8.15 -6.37
N GLN A 225 -12.08 7.52 -5.86
CA GLN A 225 -13.46 7.85 -6.17
C GLN A 225 -14.20 8.26 -4.92
N ILE A 226 -14.96 9.34 -5.03
CA ILE A 226 -15.95 9.73 -4.03
C ILE A 226 -17.32 9.30 -4.56
N SER A 227 -17.96 8.39 -3.85
CA SER A 227 -19.29 7.87 -4.22
C SER A 227 -20.22 7.93 -3.01
N TYR A 228 -21.47 7.48 -3.17
CA TYR A 228 -22.38 7.30 -2.05
C TYR A 228 -21.88 6.29 -0.98
N LYS A 229 -20.87 5.46 -1.32
CA LYS A 229 -20.18 4.54 -0.40
C LYS A 229 -19.00 5.19 0.33
N GLY A 230 -18.77 6.48 0.11
CA GLY A 230 -17.64 7.21 0.66
C GLY A 230 -16.43 7.24 -0.27
N PHE A 231 -15.31 7.58 0.30
CA PHE A 231 -14.01 7.70 -0.36
C PHE A 231 -13.33 6.32 -0.47
N HIS A 232 -12.89 5.94 -1.66
CA HIS A 232 -12.20 4.66 -1.90
C HIS A 232 -11.30 4.72 -3.15
N LYS A 233 -10.31 3.83 -3.23
CA LYS A 233 -9.46 3.67 -4.43
C LYS A 233 -10.30 3.22 -5.63
N ASP A 234 -10.00 3.73 -6.81
CA ASP A 234 -10.59 3.22 -8.05
C ASP A 234 -9.93 1.92 -8.47
N LYS A 235 -10.63 0.83 -8.22
CA LYS A 235 -10.22 -0.53 -8.58
C LYS A 235 -10.83 -1.03 -9.88
N SER A 236 -11.44 -0.16 -10.66
CA SER A 236 -12.13 -0.55 -11.91
C SER A 236 -11.18 -1.17 -12.95
N GLY A 237 -9.89 -0.84 -12.87
CA GLY A 237 -8.86 -1.39 -13.73
C GLY A 237 -8.35 -2.79 -13.35
N GLU A 238 -8.48 -3.21 -12.09
CA GLU A 238 -7.88 -4.46 -11.57
C GLU A 238 -8.34 -5.71 -12.32
N LYS A 239 -9.61 -5.77 -12.67
CA LYS A 239 -10.23 -6.94 -13.30
C LYS A 239 -10.14 -6.96 -14.82
N LYS A 240 -9.61 -5.90 -15.45
CA LYS A 240 -9.47 -5.85 -16.89
C LYS A 240 -8.34 -6.80 -17.32
N PRO A 241 -8.52 -7.58 -18.42
CA PRO A 241 -7.41 -8.37 -18.97
C PRO A 241 -6.25 -7.46 -19.36
N GLU A 242 -5.04 -7.98 -19.32
CA GLU A 242 -3.85 -7.26 -19.78
C GLU A 242 -3.90 -7.16 -21.32
N SER A 243 -3.78 -5.98 -21.86
CA SER A 243 -3.76 -5.68 -23.30
C SER A 243 -2.88 -4.45 -23.55
N GLU A 244 -2.62 -4.12 -24.82
CA GLU A 244 -1.83 -2.93 -25.19
C GLU A 244 -2.48 -1.62 -24.70
N ASP A 245 -3.81 -1.60 -24.57
CA ASP A 245 -4.56 -0.42 -24.13
C ASP A 245 -4.78 -0.36 -22.60
N THR A 246 -4.23 -1.32 -21.84
CA THR A 246 -4.40 -1.38 -20.39
C THR A 246 -3.05 -1.36 -19.68
N LEU A 247 -3.05 -0.83 -18.45
CA LEU A 247 -1.86 -0.89 -17.62
C LEU A 247 -1.46 -2.35 -17.37
N PRO A 248 -0.16 -2.66 -17.40
CA PRO A 248 0.36 -3.94 -16.95
C PRO A 248 -0.14 -4.29 -15.55
N LEU A 249 -0.39 -5.56 -15.27
CA LEU A 249 -0.95 -5.99 -13.97
C LEU A 249 -0.12 -5.47 -12.80
N GLN A 250 1.20 -5.49 -12.89
CA GLN A 250 2.08 -5.04 -11.82
C GLN A 250 2.09 -3.51 -11.60
N GLN A 251 1.46 -2.73 -12.47
CA GLN A 251 1.34 -1.28 -12.34
C GLN A 251 -0.07 -0.82 -11.92
N ARG A 252 -0.91 -1.77 -11.49
CA ARG A 252 -2.26 -1.53 -10.99
C ARG A 252 -2.26 -1.42 -9.48
N THR A 253 -3.43 -1.30 -8.89
CA THR A 253 -3.64 -1.01 -7.46
C THR A 253 -3.18 -2.12 -6.51
N ASP A 254 -2.92 -3.34 -6.99
CA ASP A 254 -2.46 -4.46 -6.15
C ASP A 254 -1.18 -4.12 -5.34
N PHE A 255 -0.19 -3.49 -5.97
CA PHE A 255 1.00 -3.04 -5.24
C PHE A 255 0.70 -1.99 -4.19
N THR A 256 -0.25 -1.10 -4.48
CA THR A 256 -0.62 -0.04 -3.53
C THR A 256 -1.33 -0.59 -2.31
N ASP A 257 -2.07 -1.69 -2.44
CA ASP A 257 -2.74 -2.34 -1.31
C ASP A 257 -1.75 -3.11 -0.42
N ALA A 258 -0.77 -3.78 -1.03
CA ALA A 258 0.34 -4.37 -0.28
C ALA A 258 1.17 -3.30 0.46
N PHE A 259 1.43 -2.16 -0.18
CA PHE A 259 2.14 -1.04 0.43
C PHE A 259 1.36 -0.41 1.59
N ASP A 260 0.06 -0.16 1.41
CA ASP A 260 -0.80 0.36 2.48
C ASP A 260 -0.75 -0.54 3.72
N THR A 261 -0.86 -1.86 3.51
CA THR A 261 -0.82 -2.85 4.58
C THR A 261 0.54 -2.86 5.28
N LEU A 262 1.64 -2.77 4.53
CA LEU A 262 2.99 -2.69 5.10
C LEU A 262 3.16 -1.45 5.97
N TYR A 263 2.79 -0.27 5.45
CA TYR A 263 2.99 0.99 6.18
C TYR A 263 2.13 1.08 7.43
N LEU A 264 0.86 0.73 7.32
CA LEU A 264 -0.06 0.74 8.46
C LEU A 264 0.36 -0.28 9.52
N GLY A 265 0.77 -1.48 9.10
CA GLY A 265 1.28 -2.49 10.00
C GLY A 265 2.51 -2.01 10.76
N TYR A 266 3.48 -1.45 10.05
CA TYR A 266 4.69 -0.90 10.66
C TYR A 266 4.36 0.25 11.64
N LYS A 267 3.51 1.20 11.23
CA LYS A 267 3.11 2.34 12.06
C LYS A 267 2.40 1.89 13.34
N LEU A 268 1.43 1.00 13.21
CA LEU A 268 0.58 0.59 14.34
C LEU A 268 1.28 -0.38 15.30
N PHE A 269 2.09 -1.29 14.80
CA PHE A 269 2.64 -2.38 15.61
C PHE A 269 4.11 -2.20 16.00
N ARG A 270 4.84 -1.31 15.33
CA ARG A 270 6.25 -1.04 15.65
C ARG A 270 6.49 0.34 16.26
N CYS A 271 5.84 1.37 15.75
CA CYS A 271 6.10 2.74 16.18
C CYS A 271 5.20 3.19 17.33
N SER A 272 4.05 2.55 17.55
CA SER A 272 3.11 2.93 18.62
C SER A 272 3.48 2.40 20.00
N GLY A 273 4.66 1.81 20.19
CA GLY A 273 5.21 1.45 21.50
C GLY A 273 4.32 0.56 22.35
N GLY A 274 3.97 -0.63 21.87
CA GLY A 274 3.47 -1.68 22.75
C GLY A 274 2.01 -2.08 22.64
N TRP A 275 1.73 -2.92 21.68
CA TRP A 275 0.76 -3.97 21.88
C TRP A 275 1.56 -5.28 22.00
N MET A 276 1.45 -5.92 23.17
CA MET A 276 2.00 -7.25 23.35
C MET A 276 1.36 -8.16 22.29
N VAL A 277 2.17 -8.67 21.38
CA VAL A 277 1.80 -9.77 20.51
C VAL A 277 1.51 -10.95 21.40
N MET A 278 0.23 -11.30 21.56
CA MET A 278 -0.12 -12.59 22.14
C MET A 278 0.38 -13.65 21.18
N PRO A 279 1.26 -14.56 21.60
CA PRO A 279 1.63 -15.67 20.73
C PRO A 279 0.35 -16.42 20.39
N SER A 280 0.07 -16.60 19.10
CA SER A 280 -1.01 -17.45 18.63
C SER A 280 -0.76 -18.85 19.21
N GLY A 281 -1.58 -19.26 20.15
CA GLY A 281 -1.51 -20.59 20.74
C GLY A 281 -1.57 -21.66 19.62
N ARG A 282 -0.71 -22.66 19.78
CA ARG A 282 -0.65 -23.86 18.96
C ARG A 282 -1.97 -24.64 19.02
#